data_add748214f73c4490f1c4af8e9fb12de
#
_entry.id   add748214f73c4490f1c4af8e9fb12de
#
_cell.length_a   1.000
_cell.length_b   1.000
_cell.length_c   1.000
_cell.angle_alpha   90.00
_cell.angle_beta   90.00
_cell.angle_gamma   90.00
#
_symmetry.space_group_name_H-M   'P 1'
#
loop_
_entity.id
_entity.type
_entity.pdbx_description
1 polymer ?
#
loop_
_entity_poly.entity_id
_entity_poly.type
_entity_poly.pdbx_seq_one_letter_code
_entity_poly.pdbx_strand_id
1 'polypeptide(L)'
;MEHLTVRADNAAFHIAKIGKGPPLLLLHGWPEFWLSWEPVMTRLADRFTLYAPDLRGFGDSDKPDGPHGPDQHAADMLALMDALGLMQAGVVGHDVGGGLMQPMARAAPGRIAGLFFFDFLYPGIGPRMAEPERLNNIWYQSFNQLEIAPVMIGASRESCRAYFGYLLKHWSHRKHAFDDVLEAYVDNFLKPGNLAGGFAYYRAAHAGRIRMLKGEAPQLAPIERPTCVRWAEHDPLFPYAWTDRLGESFSDLDLAMFPDVGHFAHREDPDRAASEIAGFFTRIGWT
;
A
#
# COMPACT_ATOMS: atom_id res chain seq x y z
N MET A 1 13.20 16.95 2.93
CA MET A 1 12.27 16.00 3.53
C MET A 1 12.50 15.96 5.02
N GLU A 2 11.47 15.97 5.81
CA GLU A 2 11.49 15.89 7.29
C GLU A 2 11.12 14.46 7.70
N HIS A 3 11.78 13.92 8.72
CA HIS A 3 11.45 12.61 9.27
C HIS A 3 10.96 12.79 10.71
N LEU A 4 9.75 12.30 10.99
CA LEU A 4 9.08 12.42 12.27
C LEU A 4 8.86 11.05 12.88
N THR A 5 8.87 10.99 14.21
CA THR A 5 8.33 9.84 14.95
C THR A 5 7.13 10.34 15.76
N VAL A 6 5.95 9.82 15.43
CA VAL A 6 4.69 10.24 16.05
C VAL A 6 4.05 9.04 16.75
N ARG A 7 3.77 9.20 18.05
CA ARG A 7 3.02 8.18 18.80
C ARG A 7 1.54 8.37 18.57
N ALA A 8 0.90 7.30 18.11
CA ALA A 8 -0.54 7.24 17.94
C ALA A 8 -1.05 5.91 18.52
N ASP A 9 -2.01 5.99 19.44
CA ASP A 9 -2.49 4.85 20.21
C ASP A 9 -1.33 4.07 20.88
N ASN A 10 -1.17 2.79 20.56
CA ASN A 10 -0.18 1.90 21.20
C ASN A 10 1.13 1.73 20.40
N ALA A 11 1.33 2.52 19.33
CA ALA A 11 2.52 2.43 18.49
C ALA A 11 3.11 3.80 18.15
N ALA A 12 4.42 3.83 17.92
CA ALA A 12 5.10 4.97 17.31
C ALA A 12 5.28 4.71 15.80
N PHE A 13 4.97 5.72 14.99
CA PHE A 13 5.07 5.66 13.54
C PHE A 13 6.17 6.59 13.06
N HIS A 14 7.05 6.07 12.24
CA HIS A 14 7.95 6.88 11.43
C HIS A 14 7.18 7.46 10.24
N ILE A 15 7.41 8.73 9.92
CA ILE A 15 6.74 9.43 8.83
C ILE A 15 7.76 10.26 8.08
N ALA A 16 7.85 10.07 6.76
CA ALA A 16 8.50 11.03 5.89
C ALA A 16 7.49 12.10 5.50
N LYS A 17 7.86 13.37 5.69
CA LYS A 17 6.99 14.53 5.44
C LYS A 17 7.69 15.55 4.56
N ILE A 18 6.96 16.13 3.60
CA ILE A 18 7.45 17.21 2.74
C ILE A 18 6.28 18.05 2.23
N GLY A 19 6.57 19.29 1.85
CA GLY A 19 5.68 20.13 1.08
C GLY A 19 4.79 21.04 1.90
N LYS A 20 3.87 21.73 1.20
CA LYS A 20 2.91 22.70 1.76
C LYS A 20 1.60 22.59 0.99
N GLY A 21 0.49 22.83 1.68
CA GLY A 21 -0.88 22.75 1.13
C GLY A 21 -1.72 21.70 1.83
N PRO A 22 -2.86 21.32 1.25
CA PRO A 22 -3.76 20.32 1.83
C PRO A 22 -3.03 18.99 2.06
N PRO A 23 -3.34 18.26 3.16
CA PRO A 23 -2.66 17.04 3.51
C PRO A 23 -3.03 15.87 2.59
N LEU A 24 -2.01 15.12 2.14
CA LEU A 24 -2.14 13.81 1.53
C LEU A 24 -1.41 12.78 2.38
N LEU A 25 -2.09 11.67 2.71
CA LEU A 25 -1.53 10.51 3.36
C LEU A 25 -1.19 9.46 2.29
N LEU A 26 0.08 9.03 2.21
CA LEU A 26 0.58 8.11 1.20
C LEU A 26 0.91 6.76 1.85
N LEU A 27 0.12 5.73 1.54
CA LEU A 27 0.16 4.43 2.21
C LEU A 27 0.80 3.38 1.30
N HIS A 28 1.97 2.89 1.71
CA HIS A 28 2.74 1.91 0.95
C HIS A 28 2.17 0.50 1.03
N GLY A 29 2.63 -0.35 0.11
CA GLY A 29 2.30 -1.77 0.06
C GLY A 29 3.37 -2.67 0.69
N TRP A 30 3.35 -3.94 0.30
CA TRP A 30 4.40 -4.90 0.58
C TRP A 30 5.11 -5.27 -0.75
N PRO A 31 6.43 -5.36 -0.81
CA PRO A 31 7.44 -5.20 0.25
C PRO A 31 8.04 -3.79 0.30
N GLU A 32 7.23 -2.83 0.62
CA GLU A 32 7.61 -1.42 0.59
C GLU A 32 7.74 -0.80 1.99
N PHE A 33 8.13 0.45 2.02
CA PHE A 33 8.12 1.38 3.14
C PHE A 33 8.04 2.80 2.56
N TRP A 34 8.04 3.85 3.37
CA TRP A 34 7.86 5.23 2.92
C TRP A 34 8.69 5.62 1.68
N LEU A 35 9.88 5.03 1.51
CA LEU A 35 10.83 5.36 0.43
C LEU A 35 10.25 5.10 -0.98
N SER A 36 9.30 4.19 -1.12
CA SER A 36 8.64 3.95 -2.41
C SER A 36 7.89 5.18 -2.93
N TRP A 37 7.41 6.03 -2.00
CA TRP A 37 6.70 7.27 -2.33
C TRP A 37 7.61 8.47 -2.59
N GLU A 38 8.89 8.43 -2.24
CA GLU A 38 9.80 9.58 -2.34
C GLU A 38 9.79 10.25 -3.73
N PRO A 39 9.82 9.52 -4.86
CA PRO A 39 9.78 10.14 -6.18
C PRO A 39 8.48 10.91 -6.47
N VAL A 40 7.34 10.41 -5.99
CA VAL A 40 6.05 11.09 -6.11
C VAL A 40 5.97 12.28 -5.15
N MET A 41 6.45 12.12 -3.92
CA MET A 41 6.44 13.17 -2.89
C MET A 41 7.20 14.40 -3.34
N THR A 42 8.38 14.23 -3.93
CA THR A 42 9.21 15.36 -4.41
C THR A 42 8.52 16.15 -5.53
N ARG A 43 7.67 15.50 -6.34
CA ARG A 43 6.93 16.14 -7.45
C ARG A 43 5.66 16.86 -7.00
N LEU A 44 5.13 16.49 -5.85
CA LEU A 44 3.87 17.04 -5.32
C LEU A 44 4.09 18.07 -4.20
N ALA A 45 5.33 18.27 -3.75
CA ALA A 45 5.65 19.06 -2.56
C ALA A 45 5.30 20.55 -2.66
N ASP A 46 5.16 21.10 -3.85
CA ASP A 46 4.75 22.49 -4.09
C ASP A 46 3.23 22.70 -3.96
N ARG A 47 2.45 21.61 -3.96
CA ARG A 47 0.98 21.63 -4.00
C ARG A 47 0.32 21.04 -2.77
N PHE A 48 0.96 20.07 -2.11
CA PHE A 48 0.39 19.31 -1.00
C PHE A 48 1.38 19.16 0.15
N THR A 49 0.87 19.03 1.35
CA THR A 49 1.65 18.50 2.47
C THR A 49 1.52 16.98 2.47
N LEU A 50 2.61 16.29 2.22
CA LEU A 50 2.66 14.85 1.99
C LEU A 50 3.19 14.14 3.23
N TYR A 51 2.46 13.14 3.69
CA TYR A 51 2.80 12.30 4.83
C TYR A 51 2.88 10.85 4.35
N ALA A 52 4.06 10.27 4.34
CA ALA A 52 4.28 8.86 4.02
C ALA A 52 4.74 8.13 5.28
N PRO A 53 3.82 7.55 6.07
CA PRO A 53 4.18 6.73 7.22
C PRO A 53 4.72 5.38 6.79
N ASP A 54 5.65 4.83 7.57
CA ASP A 54 5.84 3.39 7.61
C ASP A 54 4.67 2.77 8.36
N LEU A 55 4.01 1.77 7.79
CA LEU A 55 2.89 1.08 8.43
C LEU A 55 3.38 0.28 9.64
N ARG A 56 2.46 -0.07 10.57
CA ARG A 56 2.72 -0.98 11.69
C ARG A 56 3.47 -2.23 11.22
N GLY A 57 4.60 -2.54 11.83
CA GLY A 57 5.41 -3.70 11.45
C GLY A 57 6.43 -3.43 10.34
N PHE A 58 6.41 -2.25 9.71
CA PHE A 58 7.28 -1.89 8.61
C PHE A 58 8.25 -0.77 8.97
N GLY A 59 9.31 -0.66 8.19
CA GLY A 59 10.25 0.46 8.24
C GLY A 59 10.79 0.74 9.63
N ASP A 60 10.76 2.00 10.02
CA ASP A 60 11.18 2.48 11.33
C ASP A 60 9.99 2.66 12.31
N SER A 61 8.78 2.25 11.92
CA SER A 61 7.63 2.20 12.81
C SER A 61 7.70 1.02 13.79
N ASP A 62 6.97 1.13 14.90
CA ASP A 62 6.89 0.09 15.92
C ASP A 62 6.29 -1.22 15.37
N LYS A 63 6.68 -2.31 16.01
CA LYS A 63 6.27 -3.69 15.70
C LYS A 63 5.66 -4.34 16.94
N PRO A 64 4.58 -3.74 17.49
CA PRO A 64 3.98 -4.26 18.72
C PRO A 64 3.34 -5.61 18.46
N ASP A 65 3.25 -6.42 19.52
CA ASP A 65 2.43 -7.62 19.50
C ASP A 65 0.96 -7.28 19.23
N GLY A 66 0.24 -8.20 18.60
CA GLY A 66 -1.19 -8.04 18.35
C GLY A 66 -1.59 -8.11 16.87
N PRO A 67 -2.74 -7.55 16.51
CA PRO A 67 -3.24 -7.63 15.14
C PRO A 67 -2.45 -6.73 14.18
N HIS A 68 -2.20 -7.25 12.98
CA HIS A 68 -1.52 -6.57 11.88
C HIS A 68 -2.35 -6.60 10.59
N GLY A 69 -3.67 -6.84 10.70
CA GLY A 69 -4.57 -6.90 9.55
C GLY A 69 -5.02 -5.52 9.06
N PRO A 70 -5.77 -5.47 7.93
CA PRO A 70 -6.21 -4.22 7.31
C PRO A 70 -7.00 -3.30 8.26
N ASP A 71 -7.87 -3.87 9.11
CA ASP A 71 -8.68 -3.09 10.06
C ASP A 71 -7.81 -2.40 11.13
N GLN A 72 -6.76 -3.09 11.63
CA GLN A 72 -5.84 -2.50 12.58
C GLN A 72 -5.02 -1.39 11.92
N HIS A 73 -4.50 -1.62 10.72
CA HIS A 73 -3.77 -0.58 9.99
C HIS A 73 -4.65 0.63 9.68
N ALA A 74 -5.94 0.43 9.37
CA ALA A 74 -6.89 1.51 9.18
C ALA A 74 -7.09 2.33 10.47
N ALA A 75 -7.26 1.65 11.62
CA ALA A 75 -7.37 2.30 12.92
C ALA A 75 -6.11 3.09 13.28
N ASP A 76 -4.92 2.52 13.03
CA ASP A 76 -3.63 3.18 13.21
C ASP A 76 -3.53 4.48 12.41
N MET A 77 -3.94 4.46 11.13
CA MET A 77 -3.87 5.65 10.28
C MET A 77 -4.86 6.73 10.70
N LEU A 78 -6.04 6.37 11.18
CA LEU A 78 -6.98 7.34 11.77
C LEU A 78 -6.42 7.94 13.07
N ALA A 79 -5.86 7.14 13.96
CA ALA A 79 -5.20 7.62 15.18
C ALA A 79 -3.97 8.50 14.85
N LEU A 80 -3.23 8.15 13.80
CA LEU A 80 -2.10 8.95 13.33
C LEU A 80 -2.56 10.32 12.81
N MET A 81 -3.67 10.36 12.05
CA MET A 81 -4.28 11.63 11.63
C MET A 81 -4.66 12.48 12.82
N ASP A 82 -5.21 11.91 13.91
CA ASP A 82 -5.54 12.64 15.14
C ASP A 82 -4.29 13.21 15.80
N ALA A 83 -3.24 12.40 15.95
CA ALA A 83 -1.96 12.81 16.54
C ALA A 83 -1.25 13.91 15.73
N LEU A 84 -1.47 13.95 14.41
CA LEU A 84 -0.95 14.98 13.49
C LEU A 84 -1.87 16.22 13.42
N GLY A 85 -3.04 16.22 14.05
CA GLY A 85 -4.02 17.29 13.96
C GLY A 85 -4.71 17.41 12.60
N LEU A 86 -4.71 16.33 11.80
CA LEU A 86 -5.33 16.29 10.48
C LEU A 86 -6.81 15.94 10.61
N MET A 87 -7.68 16.95 10.55
CA MET A 87 -9.14 16.74 10.60
C MET A 87 -9.65 15.99 9.38
N GLN A 88 -9.05 16.22 8.22
CA GLN A 88 -9.35 15.54 6.95
C GLN A 88 -8.07 15.43 6.11
N ALA A 89 -7.96 14.40 5.28
CA ALA A 89 -6.85 14.22 4.34
C ALA A 89 -7.34 13.55 3.04
N GLY A 90 -6.67 13.83 1.93
CA GLY A 90 -6.69 12.94 0.78
C GLY A 90 -5.84 11.71 1.09
N VAL A 91 -6.26 10.55 0.64
CA VAL A 91 -5.51 9.30 0.89
C VAL A 91 -5.14 8.64 -0.42
N VAL A 92 -3.86 8.33 -0.57
CA VAL A 92 -3.28 7.62 -1.71
C VAL A 92 -2.72 6.31 -1.21
N GLY A 93 -2.97 5.22 -1.89
CA GLY A 93 -2.45 3.92 -1.44
C GLY A 93 -2.17 2.95 -2.56
N HIS A 94 -1.25 2.04 -2.26
CA HIS A 94 -0.84 0.96 -3.13
C HIS A 94 -0.84 -0.36 -2.37
N ASP A 95 -1.27 -1.46 -3.02
CA ASP A 95 -1.26 -2.83 -2.49
C ASP A 95 -1.85 -2.94 -1.08
N VAL A 96 -1.07 -3.23 -0.03
CA VAL A 96 -1.53 -3.26 1.38
C VAL A 96 -2.13 -1.92 1.78
N GLY A 97 -1.49 -0.81 1.38
CA GLY A 97 -2.00 0.55 1.62
C GLY A 97 -3.38 0.76 1.00
N GLY A 98 -3.58 0.31 -0.23
CA GLY A 98 -4.90 0.31 -0.88
C GLY A 98 -5.92 -0.58 -0.15
N GLY A 99 -5.47 -1.75 0.34
CA GLY A 99 -6.29 -2.66 1.12
C GLY A 99 -6.86 -2.02 2.39
N LEU A 100 -6.01 -1.33 3.16
CA LEU A 100 -6.43 -0.69 4.43
C LEU A 100 -7.24 0.60 4.24
N MET A 101 -7.13 1.28 3.09
CA MET A 101 -7.94 2.47 2.81
C MET A 101 -9.45 2.17 2.77
N GLN A 102 -9.84 0.96 2.40
CA GLN A 102 -11.25 0.56 2.34
C GLN A 102 -11.91 0.55 3.73
N PRO A 103 -11.41 -0.18 4.75
CA PRO A 103 -11.96 -0.10 6.10
C PRO A 103 -11.79 1.30 6.72
N MET A 104 -10.70 2.03 6.43
CA MET A 104 -10.48 3.39 6.90
C MET A 104 -11.60 4.35 6.40
N ALA A 105 -11.94 4.29 5.11
CA ALA A 105 -13.00 5.11 4.53
C ALA A 105 -14.39 4.76 5.05
N ARG A 106 -14.64 3.49 5.38
CA ARG A 106 -15.91 3.03 5.98
C ARG A 106 -16.03 3.47 7.43
N ALA A 107 -14.94 3.37 8.21
CA ALA A 107 -14.93 3.74 9.62
C ALA A 107 -15.09 5.25 9.84
N ALA A 108 -14.50 6.08 8.98
CA ALA A 108 -14.48 7.54 9.14
C ALA A 108 -14.60 8.30 7.81
N PRO A 109 -15.73 8.16 7.08
CA PRO A 109 -15.87 8.76 5.74
C PRO A 109 -15.71 10.29 5.74
N GLY A 110 -16.08 10.97 6.80
CA GLY A 110 -15.92 12.43 6.95
C GLY A 110 -14.46 12.88 7.09
N ARG A 111 -13.54 11.96 7.41
CA ARG A 111 -12.10 12.23 7.53
C ARG A 111 -11.35 12.10 6.19
N ILE A 112 -12.00 11.60 5.15
CA ILE A 112 -11.41 11.31 3.85
C ILE A 112 -11.94 12.31 2.82
N ALA A 113 -11.07 13.12 2.25
CA ALA A 113 -11.42 14.05 1.18
C ALA A 113 -11.67 13.32 -0.13
N GLY A 114 -10.82 12.35 -0.46
CA GLY A 114 -10.91 11.47 -1.62
C GLY A 114 -9.90 10.34 -1.50
N LEU A 115 -10.09 9.30 -2.29
CA LEU A 115 -9.27 8.08 -2.32
C LEU A 115 -8.60 7.93 -3.68
N PHE A 116 -7.30 7.75 -3.69
CA PHE A 116 -6.55 7.44 -4.91
C PHE A 116 -5.82 6.11 -4.74
N PHE A 117 -6.06 5.17 -5.65
CA PHE A 117 -5.50 3.83 -5.57
C PHE A 117 -4.61 3.50 -6.76
N PHE A 118 -3.49 2.82 -6.47
CA PHE A 118 -2.75 1.98 -7.41
C PHE A 118 -2.89 0.53 -6.96
N ASP A 119 -3.18 -0.38 -7.87
CA ASP A 119 -3.17 -1.85 -7.74
C ASP A 119 -3.34 -2.38 -6.31
N PHE A 120 -4.51 -2.84 -5.97
CA PHE A 120 -4.85 -3.25 -4.60
C PHE A 120 -5.82 -4.43 -4.56
N LEU A 121 -5.82 -5.12 -3.42
CA LEU A 121 -6.74 -6.23 -3.18
C LEU A 121 -8.10 -5.70 -2.74
N TYR A 122 -9.17 -6.17 -3.40
CA TYR A 122 -10.55 -5.88 -3.03
C TYR A 122 -11.44 -7.13 -3.16
N PRO A 123 -12.60 -7.21 -2.47
CA PRO A 123 -13.43 -8.42 -2.44
C PRO A 123 -13.89 -8.94 -3.79
N GLY A 124 -14.10 -8.05 -4.77
CA GLY A 124 -14.55 -8.40 -6.12
C GLY A 124 -13.57 -9.26 -6.93
N ILE A 125 -12.29 -9.33 -6.55
CA ILE A 125 -11.33 -10.26 -7.15
C ILE A 125 -11.74 -11.71 -6.88
N GLY A 126 -12.12 -12.02 -5.65
CA GLY A 126 -12.68 -13.32 -5.27
C GLY A 126 -11.77 -14.51 -5.57
N PRO A 127 -12.35 -15.65 -5.99
CA PRO A 127 -11.60 -16.89 -6.27
C PRO A 127 -10.54 -16.78 -7.36
N ARG A 128 -10.66 -15.82 -8.28
CA ARG A 128 -9.73 -15.63 -9.41
C ARG A 128 -8.27 -15.50 -8.99
N MET A 129 -8.02 -15.04 -7.77
CA MET A 129 -6.67 -14.92 -7.23
C MET A 129 -5.94 -16.26 -7.09
N ALA A 130 -6.68 -17.36 -6.90
CA ALA A 130 -6.12 -18.70 -6.70
C ALA A 130 -6.32 -19.62 -7.93
N GLU A 131 -6.59 -19.05 -9.11
CA GLU A 131 -6.58 -19.82 -10.36
C GLU A 131 -5.20 -20.46 -10.58
N PRO A 132 -5.11 -21.67 -11.13
CA PRO A 132 -3.85 -22.42 -11.26
C PRO A 132 -2.73 -21.64 -11.94
N GLU A 133 -3.07 -20.83 -12.94
CA GLU A 133 -2.14 -19.99 -13.69
C GLU A 133 -1.51 -18.88 -12.86
N ARG A 134 -2.12 -18.56 -11.72
CA ARG A 134 -1.70 -17.48 -10.82
C ARG A 134 -0.83 -17.94 -9.66
N LEU A 135 -0.82 -19.24 -9.35
CA LEU A 135 -0.15 -19.78 -8.16
C LEU A 135 1.33 -19.37 -8.09
N ASN A 136 2.02 -19.38 -9.24
CA ASN A 136 3.42 -18.97 -9.32
C ASN A 136 3.66 -17.47 -9.06
N ASN A 137 2.63 -16.62 -9.16
CA ASN A 137 2.75 -15.19 -8.86
C ASN A 137 2.45 -14.90 -7.38
N ILE A 138 1.66 -15.75 -6.71
CA ILE A 138 1.19 -15.52 -5.33
C ILE A 138 1.84 -16.44 -4.28
N TRP A 139 2.82 -17.28 -4.66
CA TRP A 139 3.49 -18.25 -3.77
C TRP A 139 4.04 -17.62 -2.48
N TYR A 140 4.53 -16.39 -2.58
CA TYR A 140 5.11 -15.64 -1.47
C TYR A 140 4.10 -15.38 -0.35
N GLN A 141 2.81 -15.26 -0.67
CA GLN A 141 1.76 -15.03 0.32
C GLN A 141 1.58 -16.21 1.28
N SER A 142 1.85 -17.43 0.82
CA SER A 142 1.87 -18.61 1.68
C SER A 142 3.22 -18.76 2.38
N PHE A 143 4.32 -18.54 1.66
CA PHE A 143 5.67 -18.61 2.22
C PHE A 143 5.88 -17.61 3.38
N ASN A 144 5.45 -16.37 3.23
CA ASN A 144 5.61 -15.33 4.25
C ASN A 144 4.83 -15.60 5.55
N GLN A 145 3.90 -16.55 5.55
CA GLN A 145 3.20 -16.98 6.76
C GLN A 145 3.97 -18.02 7.57
N LEU A 146 4.96 -18.69 6.97
CA LEU A 146 5.74 -19.74 7.62
C LEU A 146 6.75 -19.13 8.59
N GLU A 147 6.93 -19.75 9.74
CA GLU A 147 7.92 -19.34 10.75
C GLU A 147 9.36 -19.39 10.22
N ILE A 148 9.61 -20.27 9.26
CA ILE A 148 10.92 -20.42 8.62
C ILE A 148 11.27 -19.25 7.67
N ALA A 149 10.27 -18.53 7.15
CA ALA A 149 10.50 -17.48 6.14
C ALA A 149 11.45 -16.37 6.60
N PRO A 150 11.23 -15.71 7.77
CA PRO A 150 12.16 -14.68 8.24
C PRO A 150 13.56 -15.24 8.55
N VAL A 151 13.67 -16.52 8.95
CA VAL A 151 14.95 -17.18 9.21
C VAL A 151 15.73 -17.38 7.92
N MET A 152 15.09 -17.91 6.88
CA MET A 152 15.73 -18.14 5.58
C MET A 152 16.13 -16.84 4.88
N ILE A 153 15.22 -15.86 4.87
CA ILE A 153 15.45 -14.58 4.20
C ILE A 153 16.49 -13.74 4.95
N GLY A 154 16.43 -13.75 6.27
CA GLY A 154 17.37 -13.02 7.14
C GLY A 154 18.69 -13.75 7.42
N ALA A 155 18.93 -14.95 6.84
CA ALA A 155 20.14 -15.73 7.09
C ALA A 155 21.42 -15.01 6.66
N SER A 156 21.34 -14.19 5.61
CA SER A 156 22.43 -13.31 5.18
C SER A 156 21.88 -12.12 4.39
N ARG A 157 22.73 -11.09 4.17
CA ARG A 157 22.41 -9.97 3.31
C ARG A 157 22.09 -10.43 1.89
N GLU A 158 22.83 -11.42 1.38
CA GLU A 158 22.66 -12.00 0.06
C GLU A 158 21.30 -12.69 -0.07
N SER A 159 20.87 -13.45 0.93
CA SER A 159 19.55 -14.09 0.98
C SER A 159 18.43 -13.05 0.95
N CYS A 160 18.53 -12.01 1.78
CA CYS A 160 17.58 -10.91 1.83
C CYS A 160 17.52 -10.18 0.48
N ARG A 161 18.67 -9.83 -0.09
CA ARG A 161 18.79 -9.17 -1.39
C ARG A 161 18.23 -10.02 -2.52
N ALA A 162 18.49 -11.32 -2.52
CA ALA A 162 17.98 -12.25 -3.53
C ALA A 162 16.45 -12.31 -3.49
N TYR A 163 15.87 -12.43 -2.29
CA TYR A 163 14.43 -12.52 -2.12
C TYR A 163 13.70 -11.23 -2.54
N PHE A 164 14.05 -10.10 -1.95
CA PHE A 164 13.37 -8.84 -2.25
C PHE A 164 13.73 -8.30 -3.65
N GLY A 165 14.98 -8.45 -4.09
CA GLY A 165 15.39 -8.07 -5.43
C GLY A 165 14.66 -8.86 -6.51
N TYR A 166 14.42 -10.17 -6.28
CA TYR A 166 13.59 -10.97 -7.18
C TYR A 166 12.16 -10.42 -7.26
N LEU A 167 11.49 -10.18 -6.13
CA LEU A 167 10.10 -9.74 -6.11
C LEU A 167 9.93 -8.34 -6.72
N LEU A 168 10.76 -7.39 -6.32
CA LEU A 168 10.71 -6.01 -6.84
C LEU A 168 10.92 -6.00 -8.35
N LYS A 169 11.90 -6.76 -8.87
CA LYS A 169 12.16 -6.86 -10.30
C LYS A 169 11.09 -7.65 -11.04
N HIS A 170 10.59 -8.75 -10.46
CA HIS A 170 9.60 -9.62 -11.10
C HIS A 170 8.25 -8.89 -11.27
N TRP A 171 7.83 -8.14 -10.28
CA TRP A 171 6.55 -7.43 -10.30
C TRP A 171 6.59 -6.11 -11.05
N SER A 172 7.75 -5.51 -11.24
CA SER A 172 7.90 -4.33 -12.10
C SER A 172 7.83 -4.72 -13.58
N HIS A 173 7.19 -3.90 -14.39
CA HIS A 173 7.33 -3.92 -15.85
C HIS A 173 8.66 -3.26 -16.24
N ARG A 174 8.94 -2.08 -15.69
CA ARG A 174 10.22 -1.36 -15.86
C ARG A 174 11.26 -1.96 -14.90
N LYS A 175 12.01 -2.96 -15.37
CA LYS A 175 12.87 -3.87 -14.56
C LYS A 175 13.97 -3.18 -13.74
N HIS A 176 14.24 -1.91 -13.98
CA HIS A 176 15.26 -1.10 -13.31
C HIS A 176 14.67 -0.09 -12.30
N ALA A 177 13.36 -0.13 -12.03
CA ALA A 177 12.67 0.84 -11.18
C ALA A 177 13.19 0.91 -9.73
N PHE A 178 13.86 -0.13 -9.25
CA PHE A 178 14.40 -0.22 -7.89
C PHE A 178 15.92 -0.34 -7.81
N ASP A 179 16.64 -0.28 -8.94
CA ASP A 179 18.11 -0.49 -8.96
C ASP A 179 18.85 0.53 -8.08
N ASP A 180 18.37 1.76 -8.03
CA ASP A 180 18.92 2.86 -7.25
C ASP A 180 18.69 2.77 -5.74
N VAL A 181 17.67 2.00 -5.31
CA VAL A 181 17.23 1.92 -3.90
C VAL A 181 17.24 0.49 -3.35
N LEU A 182 17.59 -0.53 -4.14
CA LEU A 182 17.54 -1.93 -3.70
C LEU A 182 18.31 -2.16 -2.41
N GLU A 183 19.50 -1.56 -2.26
CA GLU A 183 20.30 -1.72 -1.04
C GLU A 183 19.62 -1.07 0.17
N ALA A 184 18.91 0.05 0.00
CA ALA A 184 18.13 0.66 1.08
C ALA A 184 16.96 -0.24 1.51
N TYR A 185 16.34 -0.97 0.57
CA TYR A 185 15.33 -1.98 0.88
C TYR A 185 15.92 -3.15 1.67
N VAL A 186 17.09 -3.66 1.26
CA VAL A 186 17.79 -4.73 1.98
C VAL A 186 18.16 -4.28 3.39
N ASP A 187 18.74 -3.09 3.55
CA ASP A 187 19.07 -2.50 4.86
C ASP A 187 17.82 -2.38 5.73
N ASN A 188 16.71 -1.91 5.16
CA ASN A 188 15.45 -1.78 5.87
C ASN A 188 14.94 -3.13 6.37
N PHE A 189 14.90 -4.17 5.53
CA PHE A 189 14.40 -5.49 5.93
C PHE A 189 15.30 -6.22 6.92
N LEU A 190 16.59 -5.93 6.93
CA LEU A 190 17.53 -6.48 7.91
C LEU A 190 17.52 -5.78 9.26
N LYS A 191 16.81 -4.67 9.41
CA LYS A 191 16.60 -4.07 10.74
C LYS A 191 15.86 -5.04 11.66
N PRO A 192 16.17 -5.04 12.98
CA PRO A 192 15.51 -5.93 13.93
C PRO A 192 13.98 -5.87 13.85
N GLY A 193 13.35 -7.01 13.65
CA GLY A 193 11.90 -7.16 13.62
C GLY A 193 11.21 -6.85 12.28
N ASN A 194 11.88 -6.24 11.29
CA ASN A 194 11.22 -5.81 10.04
C ASN A 194 10.73 -6.98 9.18
N LEU A 195 11.47 -8.07 9.08
CA LEU A 195 11.00 -9.28 8.38
C LEU A 195 9.75 -9.87 9.06
N ALA A 196 9.82 -10.07 10.37
CA ALA A 196 8.71 -10.64 11.14
C ALA A 196 7.46 -9.73 11.14
N GLY A 197 7.67 -8.41 11.25
CA GLY A 197 6.62 -7.39 11.24
C GLY A 197 5.92 -7.33 9.88
N GLY A 198 6.67 -7.22 8.79
CA GLY A 198 6.10 -7.21 7.44
C GLY A 198 5.34 -8.52 7.11
N PHE A 199 5.79 -9.66 7.65
CA PHE A 199 5.11 -10.95 7.46
C PHE A 199 3.89 -11.14 8.39
N ALA A 200 3.81 -10.40 9.48
CA ALA A 200 2.65 -10.43 10.38
C ALA A 200 1.35 -10.03 9.66
N TYR A 201 1.44 -9.12 8.70
CA TYR A 201 0.30 -8.77 7.84
C TYR A 201 -0.31 -9.99 7.15
N TYR A 202 0.51 -10.84 6.53
CA TYR A 202 0.02 -12.04 5.82
C TYR A 202 -0.66 -13.02 6.75
N ARG A 203 -0.13 -13.21 7.97
CA ARG A 203 -0.75 -14.08 8.98
C ARG A 203 -2.08 -13.51 9.46
N ALA A 204 -2.12 -12.21 9.72
CA ALA A 204 -3.35 -11.53 10.19
C ALA A 204 -4.44 -11.48 9.11
N ALA A 205 -4.07 -11.25 7.85
CA ALA A 205 -5.00 -11.21 6.72
C ALA A 205 -5.47 -12.60 6.25
N HIS A 206 -4.85 -13.69 6.73
CA HIS A 206 -5.08 -15.05 6.21
C HIS A 206 -6.56 -15.47 6.20
N ALA A 207 -7.27 -15.30 7.32
CA ALA A 207 -8.68 -15.73 7.42
C ALA A 207 -9.58 -14.95 6.45
N GLY A 208 -9.36 -13.65 6.30
CA GLY A 208 -10.09 -12.81 5.34
C GLY A 208 -9.82 -13.24 3.89
N ARG A 209 -8.53 -13.52 3.58
CA ARG A 209 -8.12 -14.02 2.28
C ARG A 209 -8.79 -15.37 1.94
N ILE A 210 -8.81 -16.32 2.86
CA ILE A 210 -9.48 -17.62 2.64
C ILE A 210 -10.96 -17.43 2.35
N ARG A 211 -11.67 -16.55 3.09
CA ARG A 211 -13.07 -16.23 2.79
C ARG A 211 -13.24 -15.65 1.38
N MET A 212 -12.35 -14.72 1.00
CA MET A 212 -12.39 -14.14 -0.35
C MET A 212 -12.18 -15.21 -1.43
N LEU A 213 -11.19 -16.10 -1.28
CA LEU A 213 -10.90 -17.18 -2.22
C LEU A 213 -12.05 -18.19 -2.34
N LYS A 214 -12.84 -18.35 -1.29
CA LYS A 214 -14.06 -19.20 -1.30
C LYS A 214 -15.28 -18.48 -1.86
N GLY A 215 -15.18 -17.20 -2.19
CA GLY A 215 -16.35 -16.39 -2.56
C GLY A 215 -17.26 -16.05 -1.37
N GLU A 216 -16.76 -16.17 -0.15
CA GLU A 216 -17.47 -15.92 1.11
C GLU A 216 -17.13 -14.54 1.72
N ALA A 217 -16.52 -13.66 0.93
CA ALA A 217 -16.24 -12.31 1.37
C ALA A 217 -17.56 -11.56 1.68
N PRO A 218 -17.63 -10.80 2.79
CA PRO A 218 -18.84 -10.08 3.14
C PRO A 218 -19.20 -9.06 2.05
N GLN A 219 -20.47 -8.98 1.70
CA GLN A 219 -20.98 -7.90 0.87
C GLN A 219 -21.09 -6.64 1.72
N LEU A 220 -20.34 -5.61 1.36
CA LEU A 220 -20.34 -4.31 2.02
C LEU A 220 -20.97 -3.28 1.11
N ALA A 221 -21.66 -2.29 1.68
CA ALA A 221 -22.14 -1.15 0.91
C ALA A 221 -20.98 -0.45 0.18
N PRO A 222 -21.17 0.08 -1.03
CA PRO A 222 -20.13 0.83 -1.72
C PRO A 222 -19.63 2.02 -0.89
N ILE A 223 -18.35 2.35 -1.05
CA ILE A 223 -17.76 3.56 -0.46
C ILE A 223 -18.18 4.76 -1.32
N GLU A 224 -18.78 5.78 -0.70
CA GLU A 224 -19.36 6.94 -1.38
C GLU A 224 -18.39 8.15 -1.49
N ARG A 225 -17.10 7.94 -1.15
CA ARG A 225 -16.10 8.99 -1.29
C ARG A 225 -15.58 9.05 -2.73
N PRO A 226 -15.31 10.26 -3.27
CA PRO A 226 -14.66 10.38 -4.56
C PRO A 226 -13.45 9.47 -4.64
N THR A 227 -13.43 8.58 -5.62
CA THR A 227 -12.42 7.53 -5.74
C THR A 227 -11.83 7.52 -7.14
N CYS A 228 -10.50 7.57 -7.21
CA CYS A 228 -9.73 7.38 -8.42
C CYS A 228 -8.91 6.10 -8.33
N VAL A 229 -8.98 5.27 -9.35
CA VAL A 229 -8.17 4.06 -9.47
C VAL A 229 -7.37 4.13 -10.76
N ARG A 230 -6.07 3.97 -10.63
CA ARG A 230 -5.14 3.81 -11.75
C ARG A 230 -4.50 2.44 -11.63
N TRP A 231 -4.94 1.54 -12.49
CA TRP A 231 -4.55 0.13 -12.43
C TRP A 231 -3.53 -0.20 -13.50
N ALA A 232 -2.40 -0.78 -13.10
CA ALA A 232 -1.28 -1.06 -13.98
C ALA A 232 -1.66 -2.04 -15.11
N GLU A 233 -1.16 -1.76 -16.32
CA GLU A 233 -1.39 -2.61 -17.50
C GLU A 233 -0.71 -3.98 -17.37
N HIS A 234 0.48 -4.00 -16.79
CA HIS A 234 1.34 -5.18 -16.75
C HIS A 234 1.57 -5.73 -15.33
N ASP A 235 0.61 -5.50 -14.41
CA ASP A 235 0.70 -6.06 -13.06
C ASP A 235 0.60 -7.60 -13.11
N PRO A 236 1.65 -8.34 -12.71
CA PRO A 236 1.59 -9.79 -12.68
C PRO A 236 0.75 -10.36 -11.53
N LEU A 237 0.46 -9.55 -10.50
CA LEU A 237 -0.32 -9.96 -9.32
C LEU A 237 -1.81 -9.71 -9.54
N PHE A 238 -2.16 -8.51 -10.03
CA PHE A 238 -3.54 -8.05 -10.18
C PHE A 238 -3.80 -7.63 -11.63
N PRO A 239 -4.19 -8.56 -12.53
CA PRO A 239 -4.51 -8.21 -13.91
C PRO A 239 -5.56 -7.11 -14.02
N TYR A 240 -5.40 -6.19 -14.99
CA TYR A 240 -6.36 -5.13 -15.24
C TYR A 240 -7.81 -5.65 -15.43
N ALA A 241 -7.98 -6.83 -16.02
CA ALA A 241 -9.29 -7.46 -16.17
C ALA A 241 -10.04 -7.69 -14.85
N TRP A 242 -9.35 -7.66 -13.71
CA TRP A 242 -9.98 -7.81 -12.40
C TRP A 242 -10.58 -6.51 -11.86
N THR A 243 -10.51 -5.41 -12.59
CA THR A 243 -11.19 -4.15 -12.23
C THR A 243 -12.69 -4.15 -12.53
N ASP A 244 -13.19 -5.18 -13.19
CA ASP A 244 -14.57 -5.35 -13.69
C ASP A 244 -15.65 -5.20 -12.62
N ARG A 245 -15.34 -5.44 -11.35
CA ARG A 245 -16.26 -5.36 -10.23
C ARG A 245 -15.95 -4.22 -9.23
N LEU A 246 -15.06 -3.29 -9.58
CA LEU A 246 -14.74 -2.17 -8.67
C LEU A 246 -15.95 -1.27 -8.39
N GLY A 247 -16.87 -1.12 -9.33
CA GLY A 247 -18.12 -0.39 -9.14
C GLY A 247 -19.04 -0.95 -8.03
N GLU A 248 -18.84 -2.21 -7.63
CA GLU A 248 -19.54 -2.79 -6.46
C GLU A 248 -18.95 -2.31 -5.12
N SER A 249 -17.70 -1.84 -5.14
CA SER A 249 -16.98 -1.37 -3.95
C SER A 249 -16.96 0.14 -3.80
N PHE A 250 -17.10 0.90 -4.91
CA PHE A 250 -17.02 2.36 -4.96
C PHE A 250 -18.12 2.94 -5.86
N SER A 251 -18.95 3.83 -5.31
CA SER A 251 -20.07 4.42 -6.06
C SER A 251 -19.69 5.62 -6.91
N ASP A 252 -18.64 6.37 -6.52
CA ASP A 252 -18.07 7.52 -7.25
C ASP A 252 -16.66 7.17 -7.69
N LEU A 253 -16.53 6.46 -8.82
CA LEU A 253 -15.32 5.81 -9.30
C LEU A 253 -14.83 6.37 -10.64
N ASP A 254 -13.63 6.95 -10.64
CA ASP A 254 -12.82 7.26 -11.83
C ASP A 254 -11.77 6.15 -12.02
N LEU A 255 -12.03 5.21 -12.93
CA LEU A 255 -11.14 4.08 -13.22
C LEU A 255 -10.47 4.25 -14.59
N ALA A 256 -9.15 4.11 -14.63
CA ALA A 256 -8.41 4.00 -15.88
C ALA A 256 -7.22 3.05 -15.77
N MET A 257 -6.83 2.49 -16.90
CA MET A 257 -5.57 1.77 -17.03
C MET A 257 -4.38 2.74 -16.91
N PHE A 258 -3.34 2.30 -16.20
CA PHE A 258 -2.06 3.01 -16.14
C PHE A 258 -1.06 2.24 -17.02
N PRO A 259 -0.76 2.75 -18.23
CA PRO A 259 -0.02 1.99 -19.23
C PRO A 259 1.48 1.92 -18.95
N ASP A 260 2.14 0.93 -19.54
CA ASP A 260 3.60 0.73 -19.57
C ASP A 260 4.24 0.59 -18.17
N VAL A 261 3.50 0.13 -17.17
CA VAL A 261 3.98 -0.13 -15.81
C VAL A 261 3.48 -1.47 -15.28
N GLY A 262 4.23 -2.03 -14.33
CA GLY A 262 3.85 -3.18 -13.53
C GLY A 262 3.25 -2.79 -12.19
N HIS A 263 3.38 -3.68 -11.21
CA HIS A 263 2.75 -3.56 -9.90
C HIS A 263 3.08 -2.25 -9.17
N PHE A 264 4.30 -1.74 -9.29
CA PHE A 264 4.74 -0.54 -8.58
C PHE A 264 4.57 0.75 -9.42
N ALA A 265 3.37 0.98 -9.92
CA ALA A 265 3.07 2.05 -10.88
C ALA A 265 3.60 3.43 -10.46
N HIS A 266 3.47 3.78 -9.17
CA HIS A 266 3.93 5.05 -8.59
C HIS A 266 5.47 5.18 -8.54
N ARG A 267 6.19 4.06 -8.52
CA ARG A 267 7.66 4.02 -8.55
C ARG A 267 8.18 3.89 -9.98
N GLU A 268 7.48 3.15 -10.84
CA GLU A 268 7.86 2.91 -12.23
C GLU A 268 7.66 4.14 -13.12
N ASP A 269 6.60 4.93 -12.89
CA ASP A 269 6.34 6.19 -13.58
C ASP A 269 5.90 7.29 -12.61
N PRO A 270 6.82 7.83 -11.79
CA PRO A 270 6.50 8.81 -10.77
C PRO A 270 6.01 10.16 -11.32
N ASP A 271 6.41 10.54 -12.53
CA ASP A 271 5.94 11.78 -13.17
C ASP A 271 4.46 11.70 -13.49
N ARG A 272 4.04 10.61 -14.12
CA ARG A 272 2.64 10.37 -14.43
C ARG A 272 1.83 10.11 -13.17
N ALA A 273 2.34 9.33 -12.21
CA ALA A 273 1.66 9.08 -10.95
C ALA A 273 1.37 10.39 -10.19
N ALA A 274 2.35 11.29 -10.08
CA ALA A 274 2.17 12.59 -9.47
C ALA A 274 1.13 13.45 -10.22
N SER A 275 1.18 13.47 -11.56
CA SER A 275 0.21 14.21 -12.38
C SER A 275 -1.22 13.71 -12.18
N GLU A 276 -1.44 12.40 -12.17
CA GLU A 276 -2.75 11.79 -11.97
C GLU A 276 -3.30 12.05 -10.56
N ILE A 277 -2.46 11.91 -9.53
CA ILE A 277 -2.82 12.23 -8.14
C ILE A 277 -3.22 13.71 -8.03
N ALA A 278 -2.38 14.62 -8.52
CA ALA A 278 -2.64 16.05 -8.47
C ALA A 278 -3.92 16.43 -9.24
N GLY A 279 -4.12 15.85 -10.42
CA GLY A 279 -5.30 16.05 -11.24
C GLY A 279 -6.59 15.63 -10.54
N PHE A 280 -6.57 14.46 -9.90
CA PHE A 280 -7.72 13.95 -9.14
C PHE A 280 -8.07 14.87 -7.96
N PHE A 281 -7.11 15.18 -7.09
CA PHE A 281 -7.38 16.00 -5.91
C PHE A 281 -7.81 17.42 -6.28
N THR A 282 -7.28 17.97 -7.38
CA THR A 282 -7.77 19.26 -7.91
C THR A 282 -9.22 19.18 -8.38
N ARG A 283 -9.60 18.12 -9.12
CA ARG A 283 -10.99 17.96 -9.59
C ARG A 283 -12.02 17.88 -8.47
N ILE A 284 -11.66 17.29 -7.34
CA ILE A 284 -12.56 17.22 -6.18
C ILE A 284 -12.48 18.44 -5.25
N GLY A 285 -11.73 19.47 -5.63
CA GLY A 285 -11.58 20.71 -4.86
C GLY A 285 -10.65 20.61 -3.63
N TRP A 286 -9.79 19.61 -3.56
CA TRP A 286 -8.79 19.43 -2.51
C TRP A 286 -7.45 20.05 -2.93
N THR A 287 -7.38 21.42 -2.85
CA THR A 287 -6.24 22.21 -3.34
C THR A 287 -5.79 23.27 -2.34
#